data_880650e0b40d3f460e1953ecd6d6e2dd
#
_entry.id   880650e0b40d3f460e1953ecd6d6e2dd
#
_cell.length_a   1.000
_cell.length_b   1.000
_cell.length_c   1.000
_cell.angle_alpha   90.00
_cell.angle_beta   90.00
_cell.angle_gamma   90.00
#
_symmetry.space_group_name_H-M   'P 1'
#
loop_
_entity.id
_entity.type
_entity.pdbx_description
1 polymer ?
#
loop_
_entity_poly.entity_id
_entity_poly.type
_entity_poly.pdbx_seq_one_letter_code
_entity_poly.pdbx_strand_id
1 'polypeptide(L)'
;AMNSILTRHIDDGQVGTAQLAADAVDGTKIADDAIDSEHYAAASIDTAHIGNDQITAALIADNAINNVGMISSGLITADLIASNAVGSAEIAGNAVGAAEIAANAVSSSELKSDALSGQTMSGTVTFSGIVNANGNANLGNGTNDVTNVAGNLGIQDSVPLQKLHIDEVGGFDVGTGTSSSTSVFSLDTFAHATFRSAKYFVQITNSTDSDYQALEIVLFHDGSTVYLTQYASIFDNGAQAAFDADINGSDLRLRVTPASGDTMAYKFVRTTIEA
;
A
#
# COMPACT_ATOMS: atom_id res chain seq x y z
N ALA A 1 68.59 -49.37 55.78
CA ALA A 1 67.19 -49.58 55.41
C ALA A 1 66.50 -48.20 55.37
N MET A 2 66.03 -47.83 54.24
CA MET A 2 65.36 -46.57 54.15
C MET A 2 63.98 -46.63 54.82
N ASN A 3 63.69 -45.62 55.54
CA ASN A 3 62.40 -45.44 56.23
C ASN A 3 61.26 -45.31 55.20
N SER A 4 60.81 -46.45 54.74
CA SER A 4 59.60 -46.47 53.89
C SER A 4 58.39 -46.59 54.83
N ILE A 5 57.52 -45.65 54.71
CA ILE A 5 56.17 -45.69 55.35
C ILE A 5 55.34 -46.57 54.39
N LEU A 6 54.88 -47.71 54.91
CA LEU A 6 53.97 -48.63 54.18
C LEU A 6 52.53 -48.27 54.57
N THR A 7 51.57 -48.59 53.75
CA THR A 7 50.16 -48.31 53.97
C THR A 7 49.61 -48.81 55.33
N ARG A 8 50.20 -49.91 55.89
CA ARG A 8 49.89 -50.41 57.24
C ARG A 8 50.36 -49.54 58.38
N HIS A 9 51.10 -48.47 58.10
CA HIS A 9 51.66 -47.57 59.15
C HIS A 9 50.86 -46.25 59.23
N ILE A 10 49.90 -46.07 58.35
CA ILE A 10 48.98 -44.90 58.35
C ILE A 10 47.59 -45.47 58.34
N ASP A 11 46.87 -45.36 59.42
CA ASP A 11 45.47 -45.72 59.53
C ASP A 11 44.59 -44.71 58.80
N ASP A 12 43.40 -45.17 58.45
CA ASP A 12 42.43 -44.30 57.76
C ASP A 12 42.19 -42.99 58.59
N GLY A 13 42.22 -41.85 57.88
CA GLY A 13 41.97 -40.54 58.49
C GLY A 13 43.16 -39.95 59.23
N GLN A 14 44.33 -40.60 59.36
CA GLN A 14 45.54 -40.10 60.04
C GLN A 14 46.23 -38.94 59.24
N VAL A 15 46.01 -38.85 57.92
CA VAL A 15 46.48 -37.74 57.13
C VAL A 15 45.28 -36.85 56.78
N GLY A 16 45.06 -35.86 57.62
CA GLY A 16 44.06 -34.84 57.39
C GLY A 16 44.66 -33.54 56.88
N THR A 17 43.84 -32.49 56.72
CA THR A 17 44.33 -31.19 56.24
C THR A 17 45.45 -30.56 57.06
N ALA A 18 45.53 -30.87 58.39
CA ALA A 18 46.58 -30.35 59.24
C ALA A 18 47.94 -30.99 58.98
N GLN A 19 47.98 -32.18 58.35
CA GLN A 19 49.22 -32.90 58.01
C GLN A 19 49.71 -32.58 56.63
N LEU A 20 48.87 -31.90 55.79
CA LEU A 20 49.23 -31.43 54.49
C LEU A 20 49.55 -29.94 54.51
N ALA A 21 50.73 -29.54 54.21
CA ALA A 21 51.06 -28.13 54.03
C ALA A 21 50.24 -27.53 52.86
N ALA A 22 50.06 -26.21 52.86
CA ALA A 22 49.51 -25.53 51.73
C ALA A 22 50.30 -25.92 50.47
N ASP A 23 49.58 -26.18 49.38
CA ASP A 23 50.12 -26.59 48.09
C ASP A 23 50.91 -27.93 48.11
N ALA A 24 50.79 -28.72 49.18
CA ALA A 24 51.44 -30.04 49.26
C ALA A 24 50.95 -31.02 48.16
N VAL A 25 49.73 -30.83 47.68
CA VAL A 25 49.13 -31.58 46.56
C VAL A 25 48.93 -30.61 45.39
N ASP A 26 49.78 -30.75 44.42
CA ASP A 26 49.75 -30.03 43.14
C ASP A 26 49.41 -31.00 41.98
N GLY A 27 49.28 -30.48 40.76
CA GLY A 27 48.93 -31.27 39.60
C GLY A 27 49.88 -32.41 39.25
N THR A 28 51.11 -32.41 39.83
CA THR A 28 52.08 -33.52 39.64
C THR A 28 51.88 -34.72 40.58
N LYS A 29 51.06 -34.54 41.63
CA LYS A 29 50.69 -35.54 42.64
C LYS A 29 49.31 -36.16 42.40
N ILE A 30 48.56 -35.62 41.45
CA ILE A 30 47.27 -36.14 41.03
C ILE A 30 47.45 -36.80 39.71
N ALA A 31 47.19 -38.12 39.62
CA ALA A 31 47.24 -38.84 38.35
C ALA A 31 46.17 -38.29 37.36
N ASP A 32 46.47 -38.39 36.09
CA ASP A 32 45.47 -38.07 35.07
C ASP A 32 44.16 -38.85 35.31
N ASP A 33 43.05 -38.22 35.10
CA ASP A 33 41.69 -38.72 35.33
C ASP A 33 41.39 -39.14 36.79
N ALA A 34 42.24 -38.79 37.77
CA ALA A 34 41.97 -39.09 39.18
C ALA A 34 40.91 -38.19 39.84
N ILE A 35 40.58 -37.08 39.22
CA ILE A 35 39.53 -36.16 39.65
C ILE A 35 38.35 -36.24 38.66
N ASP A 36 37.25 -36.84 39.09
CA ASP A 36 36.02 -36.96 38.32
C ASP A 36 34.86 -36.21 39.00
N SER A 37 33.64 -36.38 38.46
CA SER A 37 32.45 -35.65 38.93
C SER A 37 32.10 -35.90 40.39
N GLU A 38 32.52 -37.00 40.98
CA GLU A 38 32.24 -37.35 42.40
C GLU A 38 33.11 -36.55 43.35
N HIS A 39 34.23 -36.02 42.87
CA HIS A 39 35.15 -35.20 43.64
C HIS A 39 34.78 -33.72 43.76
N TYR A 40 33.79 -33.28 42.96
CA TYR A 40 33.27 -31.92 42.96
C TYR A 40 32.00 -31.82 43.78
N ALA A 41 31.99 -31.00 44.83
CA ALA A 41 30.73 -30.68 45.49
C ALA A 41 29.82 -29.89 44.56
N ALA A 42 28.51 -30.02 44.72
CA ALA A 42 27.54 -29.24 43.94
C ALA A 42 27.86 -27.74 44.05
N ALA A 43 27.88 -27.04 42.92
CA ALA A 43 28.22 -25.60 42.81
C ALA A 43 29.66 -25.24 43.22
N SER A 44 30.58 -26.18 43.37
CA SER A 44 32.00 -25.89 43.65
C SER A 44 32.78 -25.37 42.45
N ILE A 45 32.28 -25.59 41.26
CA ILE A 45 32.81 -24.99 39.99
C ILE A 45 31.96 -23.77 39.67
N ASP A 46 32.50 -22.62 39.85
CA ASP A 46 31.87 -21.33 39.53
C ASP A 46 32.66 -20.58 38.45
N THR A 47 32.28 -19.35 38.15
CA THR A 47 32.90 -18.53 37.12
C THR A 47 34.39 -18.22 37.34
N ALA A 48 34.87 -18.26 38.61
CA ALA A 48 36.28 -18.06 38.92
C ALA A 48 37.15 -19.28 38.51
N HIS A 49 36.54 -20.47 38.39
CA HIS A 49 37.21 -21.70 38.02
C HIS A 49 37.24 -21.93 36.51
N ILE A 50 36.42 -21.17 35.75
CA ILE A 50 36.34 -21.28 34.30
C ILE A 50 36.92 -20.01 33.69
N GLY A 51 38.12 -20.10 33.13
CA GLY A 51 38.73 -18.96 32.42
C GLY A 51 37.94 -18.55 31.20
N ASN A 52 38.20 -17.34 30.69
CA ASN A 52 37.61 -16.87 29.43
C ASN A 52 37.96 -17.83 28.31
N ASP A 53 37.02 -18.04 27.42
CA ASP A 53 37.14 -18.88 26.20
C ASP A 53 37.43 -20.38 26.44
N GLN A 54 37.30 -20.85 27.72
CA GLN A 54 37.49 -22.25 28.05
C GLN A 54 36.29 -23.12 27.64
N ILE A 55 35.09 -22.57 27.53
CA ILE A 55 33.93 -23.28 27.02
C ILE A 55 33.81 -23.00 25.51
N THR A 56 34.34 -23.89 24.73
CA THR A 56 34.30 -23.84 23.27
C THR A 56 33.06 -24.56 22.73
N ALA A 57 32.73 -24.34 21.46
CA ALA A 57 31.63 -25.03 20.78
C ALA A 57 31.72 -26.57 20.87
N ALA A 58 32.94 -27.13 20.90
CA ALA A 58 33.17 -28.58 21.03
C ALA A 58 32.79 -29.12 22.41
N LEU A 59 32.73 -28.27 23.42
CA LEU A 59 32.34 -28.64 24.80
C LEU A 59 30.84 -28.50 25.07
N ILE A 60 30.12 -27.90 24.13
CA ILE A 60 28.66 -27.73 24.20
C ILE A 60 28.02 -28.75 23.25
N ALA A 61 27.38 -29.76 23.81
CA ALA A 61 26.70 -30.77 22.99
C ALA A 61 25.54 -30.11 22.20
N ASP A 62 25.21 -30.72 21.05
CA ASP A 62 24.05 -30.31 20.26
C ASP A 62 22.80 -30.28 21.13
N ASN A 63 22.00 -29.23 21.00
CA ASN A 63 20.80 -28.97 21.79
C ASN A 63 21.03 -28.77 23.32
N ALA A 64 22.26 -28.61 23.78
CA ALA A 64 22.54 -28.34 25.20
C ALA A 64 21.98 -26.97 25.65
N ILE A 65 21.89 -26.00 24.74
CA ILE A 65 21.26 -24.70 24.95
C ILE A 65 19.79 -24.77 24.51
N ASN A 66 18.93 -25.32 25.35
CA ASN A 66 17.55 -25.61 25.01
C ASN A 66 16.51 -24.89 25.90
N ASN A 67 16.95 -24.01 26.80
CA ASN A 67 16.11 -23.25 27.70
C ASN A 67 16.35 -21.76 27.52
N VAL A 68 15.25 -21.00 27.35
CA VAL A 68 15.31 -19.53 27.21
C VAL A 68 16.04 -18.82 28.35
N GLY A 69 16.01 -19.39 29.56
CA GLY A 69 16.74 -18.87 30.70
C GLY A 69 18.27 -19.00 30.63
N MET A 70 18.79 -19.82 29.71
CA MET A 70 20.23 -19.99 29.47
C MET A 70 20.81 -18.84 28.64
N ILE A 71 19.96 -18.10 27.95
CA ILE A 71 20.38 -16.94 27.14
C ILE A 71 19.68 -15.71 27.72
N SER A 72 20.47 -14.78 28.28
CA SER A 72 19.92 -13.52 28.77
C SER A 72 19.30 -12.70 27.67
N SER A 73 18.25 -11.94 28.00
CA SER A 73 17.59 -11.03 27.06
C SER A 73 18.61 -10.07 26.43
N GLY A 74 18.59 -9.96 25.11
CA GLY A 74 19.48 -9.08 24.34
C GLY A 74 20.87 -9.64 24.03
N LEU A 75 21.22 -10.86 24.46
CA LEU A 75 22.50 -11.48 24.10
C LEU A 75 22.56 -11.92 22.64
N ILE A 76 21.43 -12.30 22.03
CA ILE A 76 21.38 -12.61 20.60
C ILE A 76 21.13 -11.30 19.86
N THR A 77 22.19 -10.75 19.31
CA THR A 77 22.17 -9.54 18.46
C THR A 77 22.21 -9.92 16.99
N ALA A 78 21.95 -8.97 16.10
CA ALA A 78 22.02 -9.18 14.66
C ALA A 78 23.37 -9.74 14.17
N ASP A 79 24.47 -9.34 14.83
CA ASP A 79 25.83 -9.78 14.50
C ASP A 79 26.08 -11.26 14.82
N LEU A 80 25.28 -11.84 15.71
CA LEU A 80 25.37 -13.25 16.10
C LEU A 80 24.51 -14.16 15.21
N ILE A 81 23.66 -13.57 14.38
CA ILE A 81 22.80 -14.30 13.43
C ILE A 81 23.42 -14.14 12.05
N ALA A 82 23.98 -15.22 11.52
CA ALA A 82 24.56 -15.19 10.18
C ALA A 82 23.49 -14.82 9.13
N SER A 83 23.90 -14.17 8.05
CA SER A 83 22.99 -13.86 6.95
C SER A 83 22.28 -15.13 6.44
N ASN A 84 20.97 -15.06 6.31
CA ASN A 84 20.09 -16.17 5.91
C ASN A 84 20.03 -17.35 6.91
N ALA A 85 20.50 -17.16 8.15
CA ALA A 85 20.37 -18.19 9.18
C ALA A 85 18.94 -18.40 9.69
N VAL A 86 18.06 -17.39 9.47
CA VAL A 86 16.64 -17.47 9.79
C VAL A 86 15.87 -17.41 8.47
N GLY A 87 15.38 -18.51 8.02
CA GLY A 87 14.54 -18.65 6.84
C GLY A 87 13.10 -18.98 7.18
N SER A 88 12.34 -19.39 6.20
CA SER A 88 10.91 -19.74 6.39
C SER A 88 10.70 -21.03 7.22
N ALA A 89 11.70 -21.90 7.30
CA ALA A 89 11.64 -23.12 8.11
C ALA A 89 11.81 -22.82 9.61
N GLU A 90 12.57 -21.78 9.95
CA GLU A 90 12.85 -21.37 11.33
C GLU A 90 11.74 -20.47 11.92
N ILE A 91 10.90 -19.90 11.05
CA ILE A 91 9.76 -19.07 11.47
C ILE A 91 8.49 -19.91 11.37
N ALA A 92 7.93 -20.30 12.51
CA ALA A 92 6.67 -21.03 12.52
C ALA A 92 5.54 -20.21 11.85
N GLY A 93 4.58 -20.91 11.24
CA GLY A 93 3.41 -20.26 10.66
C GLY A 93 2.71 -19.36 11.70
N ASN A 94 2.40 -18.12 11.30
CA ASN A 94 1.81 -17.08 12.16
C ASN A 94 2.68 -16.60 13.33
N ALA A 95 3.98 -16.91 13.35
CA ALA A 95 4.88 -16.41 14.39
C ALA A 95 5.19 -14.91 14.26
N VAL A 96 4.98 -14.33 13.08
CA VAL A 96 5.12 -12.90 12.83
C VAL A 96 3.75 -12.35 12.47
N GLY A 97 3.10 -11.69 13.39
CA GLY A 97 1.82 -11.00 13.21
C GLY A 97 2.00 -9.48 13.17
N ALA A 98 0.89 -8.75 13.25
CA ALA A 98 0.91 -7.29 13.22
C ALA A 98 1.62 -6.66 14.42
N ALA A 99 1.67 -7.36 15.56
CA ALA A 99 2.33 -6.86 16.77
C ALA A 99 3.86 -6.91 16.67
N GLU A 100 4.38 -7.86 15.90
CA GLU A 100 5.82 -8.07 15.70
C GLU A 100 6.40 -7.18 14.60
N ILE A 101 5.54 -6.59 13.75
CA ILE A 101 5.95 -5.65 12.71
C ILE A 101 5.67 -4.24 13.18
N ALA A 102 6.71 -3.50 13.53
CA ALA A 102 6.56 -2.10 13.91
C ALA A 102 5.96 -1.26 12.77
N ALA A 103 5.27 -0.18 13.12
CA ALA A 103 4.75 0.75 12.14
C ALA A 103 5.89 1.26 11.21
N ASN A 104 5.67 1.22 9.91
CA ASN A 104 6.65 1.58 8.87
C ASN A 104 7.90 0.68 8.78
N ALA A 105 7.90 -0.49 9.43
CA ALA A 105 9.02 -1.44 9.34
C ALA A 105 9.13 -2.14 7.98
N VAL A 106 8.06 -2.13 7.18
CA VAL A 106 8.05 -2.64 5.80
C VAL A 106 7.84 -1.46 4.86
N SER A 107 8.87 -1.07 4.16
CA SER A 107 8.83 -0.01 3.15
C SER A 107 8.80 -0.59 1.73
N SER A 108 8.76 0.26 0.72
CA SER A 108 8.76 -0.17 -0.68
C SER A 108 10.01 -0.95 -1.10
N SER A 109 11.12 -0.77 -0.37
CA SER A 109 12.36 -1.51 -0.64
C SER A 109 12.30 -2.97 -0.18
N GLU A 110 11.49 -3.28 0.84
CA GLU A 110 11.28 -4.63 1.35
C GLU A 110 10.20 -5.40 0.58
N LEU A 111 9.31 -4.67 -0.13
CA LEU A 111 8.27 -5.27 -0.97
C LEU A 111 8.82 -5.52 -2.38
N LYS A 112 9.15 -6.76 -2.70
CA LYS A 112 9.49 -7.16 -4.07
C LYS A 112 8.28 -7.01 -4.99
N SER A 113 8.54 -6.90 -6.29
CA SER A 113 7.51 -6.71 -7.34
C SER A 113 6.40 -7.75 -7.33
N ASP A 114 6.66 -8.94 -6.81
CA ASP A 114 5.72 -10.06 -6.72
C ASP A 114 5.21 -10.34 -5.30
N ALA A 115 5.60 -9.50 -4.32
CA ALA A 115 5.27 -9.72 -2.90
C ALA A 115 3.76 -9.78 -2.62
N LEU A 116 2.94 -9.12 -3.45
CA LEU A 116 1.48 -9.10 -3.34
C LEU A 116 0.79 -9.99 -4.39
N SER A 117 1.57 -10.78 -5.16
CA SER A 117 1.01 -11.69 -6.16
C SER A 117 0.15 -12.77 -5.51
N GLY A 118 -1.09 -12.92 -5.99
CA GLY A 118 -2.04 -13.89 -5.45
C GLY A 118 -2.59 -13.56 -4.06
N GLN A 119 -2.31 -12.37 -3.52
CA GLN A 119 -2.82 -11.95 -2.22
C GLN A 119 -4.21 -11.32 -2.33
N THR A 120 -5.06 -11.63 -1.37
CA THR A 120 -6.33 -10.93 -1.16
C THR A 120 -6.16 -9.94 -0.01
N MET A 121 -6.29 -8.65 -0.29
CA MET A 121 -6.32 -7.62 0.74
C MET A 121 -7.77 -7.33 1.10
N SER A 122 -8.16 -7.66 2.33
CA SER A 122 -9.50 -7.34 2.85
C SER A 122 -9.48 -5.98 3.55
N GLY A 123 -10.59 -5.24 3.45
CA GLY A 123 -10.72 -3.90 4.01
C GLY A 123 -10.34 -2.79 3.03
N THR A 124 -10.12 -1.58 3.54
CA THR A 124 -9.76 -0.42 2.71
C THR A 124 -8.26 -0.39 2.44
N VAL A 125 -7.88 -0.40 1.16
CA VAL A 125 -6.51 -0.19 0.72
C VAL A 125 -6.41 1.21 0.12
N THR A 126 -5.54 2.05 0.69
CA THR A 126 -5.34 3.43 0.24
C THR A 126 -3.99 3.56 -0.46
N PHE A 127 -4.01 3.98 -1.71
CA PHE A 127 -2.81 4.38 -2.45
C PHE A 127 -2.79 5.91 -2.52
N SER A 128 -1.79 6.56 -1.91
CA SER A 128 -1.65 8.02 -1.92
C SER A 128 -0.91 8.56 -3.15
N GLY A 129 -0.48 7.69 -4.05
CA GLY A 129 0.22 8.02 -5.28
C GLY A 129 -0.40 7.38 -6.51
N ILE A 130 0.36 7.36 -7.61
CA ILE A 130 -0.07 6.76 -8.87
C ILE A 130 -0.05 5.23 -8.74
N VAL A 131 -1.15 4.58 -9.12
CA VAL A 131 -1.22 3.13 -9.26
C VAL A 131 -0.97 2.77 -10.73
N ASN A 132 0.19 2.18 -11.02
CA ASN A 132 0.52 1.70 -12.36
C ASN A 132 0.12 0.22 -12.49
N ALA A 133 -0.94 -0.07 -13.22
CA ALA A 133 -1.32 -1.42 -13.59
C ALA A 133 -0.79 -1.72 -15.01
N ASN A 134 0.33 -2.46 -15.09
CA ASN A 134 0.94 -2.83 -16.39
C ASN A 134 0.20 -3.98 -17.11
N GLY A 135 -0.90 -4.44 -16.57
CA GLY A 135 -1.79 -5.44 -17.12
C GLY A 135 -3.24 -4.99 -16.98
N ASN A 136 -4.17 -5.94 -17.02
CA ASN A 136 -5.57 -5.63 -16.79
C ASN A 136 -5.82 -5.23 -15.34
N ALA A 137 -6.33 -4.01 -15.10
CA ALA A 137 -6.90 -3.63 -13.83
C ALA A 137 -8.39 -4.00 -13.82
N ASN A 138 -8.78 -4.99 -13.02
CA ASN A 138 -10.18 -5.32 -12.82
C ASN A 138 -10.69 -4.55 -11.58
N LEU A 139 -11.45 -3.49 -11.84
CA LEU A 139 -12.02 -2.61 -10.81
C LEU A 139 -13.47 -3.03 -10.55
N GLY A 140 -13.64 -3.99 -9.64
CA GLY A 140 -14.95 -4.53 -9.28
C GLY A 140 -15.43 -5.64 -10.22
N ASN A 141 -15.87 -6.75 -9.65
CA ASN A 141 -16.44 -7.89 -10.36
C ASN A 141 -17.69 -8.45 -9.67
N GLY A 142 -18.15 -7.79 -8.64
CA GLY A 142 -19.39 -8.11 -7.92
C GLY A 142 -20.60 -7.35 -8.45
N THR A 143 -21.78 -7.82 -8.14
CA THR A 143 -23.06 -7.25 -8.61
C THR A 143 -23.35 -5.85 -8.07
N ASN A 144 -22.66 -5.42 -6.99
CA ASN A 144 -22.83 -4.14 -6.33
C ASN A 144 -21.53 -3.32 -6.27
N ASP A 145 -20.54 -3.65 -7.08
CA ASP A 145 -19.27 -2.93 -7.09
C ASP A 145 -19.45 -1.54 -7.71
N VAL A 146 -18.91 -0.53 -7.04
CA VAL A 146 -18.93 0.87 -7.48
C VAL A 146 -17.51 1.33 -7.74
N THR A 147 -17.21 1.67 -9.00
CA THR A 147 -15.98 2.37 -9.34
C THR A 147 -16.26 3.87 -9.38
N ASN A 148 -15.75 4.62 -8.41
CA ASN A 148 -15.92 6.06 -8.33
C ASN A 148 -14.64 6.77 -8.78
N VAL A 149 -14.72 7.49 -9.90
CA VAL A 149 -13.67 8.37 -10.39
C VAL A 149 -14.07 9.80 -10.06
N ALA A 150 -13.44 10.40 -9.05
CA ALA A 150 -13.75 11.76 -8.61
C ALA A 150 -13.29 12.86 -9.60
N GLY A 151 -12.37 12.53 -10.50
CA GLY A 151 -11.89 13.41 -11.58
C GLY A 151 -12.40 13.01 -12.96
N ASN A 152 -11.65 13.40 -13.97
CA ASN A 152 -11.88 12.95 -15.35
C ASN A 152 -11.21 11.59 -15.57
N LEU A 153 -11.81 10.75 -16.42
CA LEU A 153 -11.24 9.49 -16.87
C LEU A 153 -10.63 9.69 -18.26
N GLY A 154 -9.30 9.62 -18.37
CA GLY A 154 -8.58 9.60 -19.62
C GLY A 154 -8.34 8.16 -20.10
N ILE A 155 -8.52 7.90 -21.37
CA ILE A 155 -8.10 6.66 -22.04
C ILE A 155 -7.02 7.04 -23.04
N GLN A 156 -5.79 6.57 -22.82
CA GLN A 156 -4.58 6.99 -23.53
C GLN A 156 -4.24 8.49 -23.38
N ASP A 157 -4.94 9.17 -22.49
CA ASP A 157 -4.82 10.60 -22.25
C ASP A 157 -4.36 10.87 -20.81
N SER A 158 -3.25 11.59 -20.67
CA SER A 158 -2.68 11.99 -19.36
C SER A 158 -3.26 13.28 -18.80
N VAL A 159 -3.98 14.07 -19.63
CA VAL A 159 -4.58 15.36 -19.25
C VAL A 159 -6.01 15.45 -19.81
N PRO A 160 -6.94 14.63 -19.31
CA PRO A 160 -8.28 14.57 -19.89
C PRO A 160 -9.06 15.87 -19.71
N LEU A 161 -9.54 16.42 -20.81
CA LEU A 161 -10.26 17.69 -20.89
C LEU A 161 -11.77 17.53 -20.62
N GLN A 162 -12.28 16.31 -20.60
CA GLN A 162 -13.70 15.98 -20.41
C GLN A 162 -13.87 14.89 -19.36
N LYS A 163 -15.10 14.65 -18.90
CA LYS A 163 -15.40 13.60 -17.88
C LYS A 163 -14.96 12.21 -18.32
N LEU A 164 -15.13 11.90 -19.60
CA LEU A 164 -14.50 10.77 -20.25
C LEU A 164 -13.81 11.31 -21.50
N HIS A 165 -12.50 11.17 -21.60
CA HIS A 165 -11.71 11.62 -22.73
C HIS A 165 -10.88 10.48 -23.31
N ILE A 166 -10.96 10.29 -24.62
CA ILE A 166 -10.15 9.32 -25.38
C ILE A 166 -9.25 10.15 -26.27
N ASP A 167 -7.95 10.08 -26.02
CA ASP A 167 -6.93 10.87 -26.72
C ASP A 167 -7.03 10.73 -28.24
N GLU A 168 -6.87 11.84 -28.96
CA GLU A 168 -6.96 11.95 -30.43
C GLU A 168 -8.34 11.54 -31.04
N VAL A 169 -9.37 11.33 -30.22
CA VAL A 169 -10.72 10.95 -30.72
C VAL A 169 -11.79 11.92 -30.26
N GLY A 170 -11.86 12.19 -28.96
CA GLY A 170 -12.90 13.01 -28.37
C GLY A 170 -13.40 12.49 -27.04
N GLY A 171 -14.59 12.89 -26.64
CA GLY A 171 -15.05 12.47 -25.34
C GLY A 171 -16.51 12.80 -25.03
N PHE A 172 -16.80 12.66 -23.74
CA PHE A 172 -18.12 12.84 -23.16
C PHE A 172 -18.02 13.82 -21.97
N ASP A 173 -18.95 14.77 -21.92
CA ASP A 173 -19.06 15.70 -20.81
C ASP A 173 -20.53 15.98 -20.45
N VAL A 174 -20.76 16.56 -19.30
CA VAL A 174 -22.08 16.92 -18.79
C VAL A 174 -22.04 18.31 -18.17
N GLY A 175 -23.13 19.04 -18.28
CA GLY A 175 -23.21 20.35 -17.66
C GLY A 175 -24.63 20.77 -17.32
N THR A 176 -24.70 21.89 -16.61
CA THR A 176 -25.98 22.51 -16.21
C THR A 176 -25.89 24.01 -16.36
N GLY A 177 -27.05 24.65 -16.56
CA GLY A 177 -27.20 26.11 -16.53
C GLY A 177 -28.53 26.49 -15.91
N THR A 178 -28.66 27.73 -15.47
CA THR A 178 -29.92 28.30 -15.00
C THR A 178 -30.08 29.73 -15.54
N SER A 179 -31.29 30.15 -15.76
CA SER A 179 -31.64 31.52 -16.12
C SER A 179 -32.97 31.92 -15.51
N SER A 180 -33.14 33.18 -15.20
CA SER A 180 -34.42 33.83 -14.89
C SER A 180 -34.62 35.11 -15.70
N SER A 181 -34.13 35.09 -16.95
CA SER A 181 -34.13 36.24 -17.88
C SER A 181 -34.21 35.71 -19.30
N THR A 182 -34.73 36.52 -20.21
CA THR A 182 -34.73 36.27 -21.66
C THR A 182 -33.44 36.64 -22.33
N SER A 183 -32.41 37.11 -21.57
CA SER A 183 -31.08 37.44 -22.11
C SER A 183 -30.34 36.19 -22.53
N VAL A 184 -29.66 36.26 -23.67
CA VAL A 184 -28.80 35.20 -24.15
C VAL A 184 -27.62 34.96 -23.20
N PHE A 185 -27.28 33.69 -22.93
CA PHE A 185 -26.11 33.32 -22.15
C PHE A 185 -25.42 32.08 -22.74
N SER A 186 -24.15 31.86 -22.37
CA SER A 186 -23.42 30.66 -22.74
C SER A 186 -23.82 29.52 -21.82
N LEU A 187 -24.44 28.47 -22.37
CA LEU A 187 -24.80 27.26 -21.64
C LEU A 187 -23.57 26.35 -21.47
N ASP A 188 -22.74 26.28 -22.52
CA ASP A 188 -21.53 25.46 -22.53
C ASP A 188 -20.44 26.12 -23.36
N THR A 189 -19.17 25.79 -23.03
CA THR A 189 -17.98 26.25 -23.76
C THR A 189 -16.96 25.13 -23.85
N PHE A 190 -16.23 25.06 -24.97
CA PHE A 190 -15.08 24.17 -25.13
C PHE A 190 -14.09 24.73 -26.16
N ALA A 191 -12.82 24.32 -26.04
CA ALA A 191 -11.74 24.80 -26.91
C ALA A 191 -11.97 24.35 -28.35
N HIS A 192 -12.20 25.33 -29.26
CA HIS A 192 -12.44 25.02 -30.67
C HIS A 192 -11.18 24.54 -31.40
N ALA A 193 -9.98 24.81 -30.86
CA ALA A 193 -8.74 24.29 -31.43
C ALA A 193 -8.55 22.79 -31.17
N THR A 194 -9.20 22.27 -30.12
CA THR A 194 -9.14 20.85 -29.77
C THR A 194 -10.29 20.04 -30.37
N PHE A 195 -11.50 20.56 -30.27
CA PHE A 195 -12.70 19.80 -30.66
C PHE A 195 -13.39 20.43 -31.87
N ARG A 196 -13.55 19.66 -32.96
CA ARG A 196 -14.14 20.08 -34.23
C ARG A 196 -15.66 20.11 -34.22
N SER A 197 -16.27 19.13 -33.52
CA SER A 197 -17.72 18.97 -33.52
C SER A 197 -18.25 18.52 -32.18
N ALA A 198 -19.52 18.78 -31.94
CA ALA A 198 -20.21 18.33 -30.74
C ALA A 198 -21.66 17.93 -31.05
N LYS A 199 -22.14 16.93 -30.30
CA LYS A 199 -23.55 16.57 -30.22
C LYS A 199 -24.00 16.73 -28.77
N TYR A 200 -25.14 17.39 -28.62
CA TYR A 200 -25.79 17.57 -27.32
C TYR A 200 -27.14 16.86 -27.26
N PHE A 201 -27.46 16.32 -26.11
CA PHE A 201 -28.83 16.09 -25.67
C PHE A 201 -29.10 17.07 -24.53
N VAL A 202 -30.12 17.95 -24.72
CA VAL A 202 -30.43 19.02 -23.75
C VAL A 202 -31.82 18.77 -23.20
N GLN A 203 -31.96 18.88 -21.89
CA GLN A 203 -33.24 18.94 -21.17
C GLN A 203 -33.41 20.34 -20.58
N ILE A 204 -34.57 20.94 -20.76
CA ILE A 204 -34.96 22.22 -20.18
C ILE A 204 -36.14 21.98 -19.26
N THR A 205 -36.11 22.61 -18.10
CA THR A 205 -37.23 22.65 -17.14
C THR A 205 -37.55 24.09 -16.82
N ASN A 206 -38.77 24.55 -17.13
CA ASN A 206 -39.33 25.76 -16.61
C ASN A 206 -39.96 25.44 -15.25
N SER A 207 -39.31 25.86 -14.16
CA SER A 207 -39.72 25.55 -12.81
C SER A 207 -40.89 26.44 -12.35
N THR A 208 -41.17 27.55 -13.04
CA THR A 208 -42.27 28.44 -12.73
C THR A 208 -43.61 27.84 -13.17
N ASP A 209 -43.68 27.40 -14.43
CA ASP A 209 -44.91 26.88 -15.06
C ASP A 209 -45.00 25.36 -15.08
N SER A 210 -43.91 24.68 -14.70
CA SER A 210 -43.74 23.22 -14.77
C SER A 210 -43.77 22.67 -16.19
N ASP A 211 -43.22 23.42 -17.13
CA ASP A 211 -43.09 23.04 -18.54
C ASP A 211 -41.70 22.40 -18.82
N TYR A 212 -41.65 21.51 -19.79
CA TYR A 212 -40.46 20.73 -20.11
C TYR A 212 -40.17 20.72 -21.60
N GLN A 213 -38.88 20.72 -21.94
CA GLN A 213 -38.41 20.48 -23.30
C GLN A 213 -37.19 19.58 -23.30
N ALA A 214 -37.10 18.71 -24.28
CA ALA A 214 -35.88 17.98 -24.58
C ALA A 214 -35.60 18.05 -26.10
N LEU A 215 -34.32 18.17 -26.48
CA LEU A 215 -33.91 18.24 -27.88
C LEU A 215 -32.48 17.76 -28.08
N GLU A 216 -32.14 17.46 -29.32
CA GLU A 216 -30.78 17.20 -29.75
C GLU A 216 -30.24 18.37 -30.57
N ILE A 217 -28.97 18.68 -30.40
CA ILE A 217 -28.23 19.68 -31.16
C ILE A 217 -26.96 19.05 -31.70
N VAL A 218 -26.71 19.22 -32.98
CA VAL A 218 -25.41 18.91 -33.59
C VAL A 218 -24.78 20.19 -34.09
N LEU A 219 -23.52 20.38 -33.80
CA LEU A 219 -22.74 21.50 -34.33
C LEU A 219 -21.34 21.05 -34.76
N PHE A 220 -20.78 21.80 -35.67
CA PHE A 220 -19.36 21.76 -36.05
C PHE A 220 -18.89 23.15 -36.43
N HIS A 221 -17.58 23.37 -36.53
CA HIS A 221 -17.00 24.63 -36.97
C HIS A 221 -15.89 24.39 -38.01
N ASP A 222 -15.63 25.40 -38.85
CA ASP A 222 -14.53 25.42 -39.83
C ASP A 222 -13.26 26.15 -39.29
N GLY A 223 -13.27 26.60 -38.04
CA GLY A 223 -12.24 27.42 -37.40
C GLY A 223 -12.64 28.88 -37.23
N SER A 224 -13.66 29.35 -37.93
CA SER A 224 -14.15 30.75 -37.90
C SER A 224 -15.68 30.81 -37.75
N THR A 225 -16.41 29.90 -38.35
CA THR A 225 -17.87 29.87 -38.36
C THR A 225 -18.37 28.57 -37.74
N VAL A 226 -19.42 28.70 -36.94
CA VAL A 226 -20.12 27.56 -36.34
C VAL A 226 -21.39 27.27 -37.14
N TYR A 227 -21.56 26.00 -37.46
CA TYR A 227 -22.74 25.46 -38.11
C TYR A 227 -23.50 24.61 -37.11
N LEU A 228 -24.80 24.90 -36.90
CA LEU A 228 -25.62 24.26 -35.87
C LEU A 228 -26.94 23.82 -36.48
N THR A 229 -27.41 22.65 -36.09
CA THR A 229 -28.79 22.19 -36.34
C THR A 229 -29.39 21.63 -35.06
N GLN A 230 -30.70 21.89 -34.92
CA GLN A 230 -31.54 21.34 -33.82
C GLN A 230 -32.52 20.35 -34.43
N TYR A 231 -32.74 19.22 -33.75
CA TYR A 231 -33.67 18.20 -34.17
C TYR A 231 -34.21 17.42 -32.96
N ALA A 232 -35.18 16.54 -33.21
CA ALA A 232 -35.82 15.74 -32.16
C ALA A 232 -36.33 16.58 -30.95
N SER A 233 -36.80 17.81 -31.24
CA SER A 233 -37.34 18.67 -30.17
C SER A 233 -38.74 18.21 -29.80
N ILE A 234 -38.90 17.92 -28.52
CA ILE A 234 -40.17 17.57 -27.87
C ILE A 234 -40.42 18.50 -26.68
N PHE A 235 -41.62 18.98 -26.53
CA PHE A 235 -42.04 19.85 -25.44
C PHE A 235 -43.51 19.62 -25.13
N ASP A 236 -43.93 19.93 -23.93
CA ASP A 236 -45.34 19.78 -23.47
C ASP A 236 -46.16 21.04 -23.71
N ASN A 237 -45.57 22.23 -23.63
CA ASN A 237 -46.27 23.52 -23.74
C ASN A 237 -45.47 24.58 -24.50
N GLY A 238 -44.96 24.22 -25.70
CA GLY A 238 -44.20 25.12 -26.53
C GLY A 238 -42.70 25.08 -26.27
N ALA A 239 -41.95 25.69 -27.17
CA ALA A 239 -40.48 25.72 -27.10
C ALA A 239 -40.06 26.64 -25.94
N GLN A 240 -39.23 26.15 -25.05
CA GLN A 240 -38.74 26.84 -23.84
C GLN A 240 -37.48 27.68 -24.11
N ALA A 241 -36.76 27.43 -25.17
CA ALA A 241 -35.56 28.19 -25.54
C ALA A 241 -35.24 28.07 -27.02
N ALA A 242 -34.45 29.04 -27.54
CA ALA A 242 -33.74 28.97 -28.80
C ALA A 242 -32.23 28.80 -28.56
N PHE A 243 -31.54 28.10 -29.45
CA PHE A 243 -30.13 27.85 -29.38
C PHE A 243 -29.38 28.42 -30.57
N ASP A 244 -28.24 29.01 -30.35
CA ASP A 244 -27.24 29.35 -31.34
C ASP A 244 -25.84 29.01 -30.85
N ALA A 245 -24.81 29.19 -31.67
CA ALA A 245 -23.45 28.97 -31.28
C ALA A 245 -22.50 29.93 -32.02
N ASP A 246 -21.44 30.31 -31.35
CA ASP A 246 -20.39 31.17 -31.91
C ASP A 246 -18.99 30.75 -31.45
N ILE A 247 -17.96 31.32 -32.08
CA ILE A 247 -16.58 31.29 -31.60
C ILE A 247 -16.30 32.62 -30.94
N ASN A 248 -15.81 32.60 -29.69
CA ASN A 248 -15.41 33.75 -28.94
C ASN A 248 -14.01 33.54 -28.33
N GLY A 249 -12.99 34.14 -28.93
CA GLY A 249 -11.61 33.89 -28.55
C GLY A 249 -11.18 32.48 -28.88
N SER A 250 -10.74 31.73 -27.87
CA SER A 250 -10.34 30.30 -27.98
C SER A 250 -11.51 29.31 -27.88
N ASP A 251 -12.71 29.80 -27.56
CA ASP A 251 -13.81 28.95 -27.17
C ASP A 251 -14.94 28.93 -28.22
N LEU A 252 -15.43 27.74 -28.54
CA LEU A 252 -16.74 27.56 -29.09
C LEU A 252 -17.77 27.56 -27.96
N ARG A 253 -18.83 28.37 -28.11
CA ARG A 253 -19.90 28.52 -27.13
C ARG A 253 -21.23 28.01 -27.70
N LEU A 254 -21.91 27.13 -26.97
CA LEU A 254 -23.33 26.89 -27.17
C LEU A 254 -24.11 27.92 -26.35
N ARG A 255 -24.91 28.74 -27.00
CA ARG A 255 -25.66 29.81 -26.38
C ARG A 255 -27.14 29.51 -26.38
N VAL A 256 -27.83 30.00 -25.35
CA VAL A 256 -29.26 29.84 -25.12
C VAL A 256 -29.91 31.18 -24.97
N THR A 257 -31.03 31.35 -25.67
CA THR A 257 -31.96 32.45 -25.45
C THR A 257 -33.26 31.86 -24.85
N PRO A 258 -33.52 32.06 -23.55
CA PRO A 258 -34.73 31.55 -22.92
C PRO A 258 -35.99 32.19 -23.52
N ALA A 259 -37.07 31.43 -23.66
CA ALA A 259 -38.33 31.91 -24.23
C ALA A 259 -39.11 32.85 -23.30
N SER A 260 -38.89 32.74 -21.99
CA SER A 260 -39.51 33.58 -20.97
C SER A 260 -38.50 34.01 -19.89
N GLY A 261 -38.92 34.94 -19.01
CA GLY A 261 -38.16 35.36 -17.84
C GLY A 261 -38.35 34.47 -16.61
N ASP A 262 -38.93 33.29 -16.77
CA ASP A 262 -39.17 32.31 -15.71
C ASP A 262 -37.88 31.67 -15.21
N THR A 263 -37.99 30.97 -14.10
CA THR A 263 -36.85 30.18 -13.61
C THR A 263 -36.66 28.93 -14.44
N MET A 264 -35.65 28.97 -15.29
CA MET A 264 -35.28 27.90 -16.23
C MET A 264 -34.08 27.16 -15.72
N ALA A 265 -34.13 25.82 -15.76
CA ALA A 265 -32.99 24.95 -15.53
C ALA A 265 -32.66 24.15 -16.79
N TYR A 266 -31.38 24.10 -17.13
CA TYR A 266 -30.85 23.39 -18.28
C TYR A 266 -29.91 22.30 -17.79
N LYS A 267 -30.02 21.11 -18.38
CA LYS A 267 -29.09 20.01 -18.20
C LYS A 267 -28.70 19.48 -19.57
N PHE A 268 -27.44 19.15 -19.76
CA PHE A 268 -27.01 18.58 -21.02
C PHE A 268 -25.98 17.49 -20.85
N VAL A 269 -25.96 16.64 -21.85
CA VAL A 269 -24.91 15.69 -22.14
C VAL A 269 -24.28 16.12 -23.45
N ARG A 270 -22.96 16.16 -23.53
CA ARG A 270 -22.22 16.49 -24.75
C ARG A 270 -21.28 15.35 -25.11
N THR A 271 -21.25 14.98 -26.38
CA THR A 271 -20.16 14.22 -26.99
C THR A 271 -19.41 15.09 -27.97
N THR A 272 -18.10 14.99 -28.03
CA THR A 272 -17.23 15.78 -28.92
C THR A 272 -16.36 14.88 -29.76
N ILE A 273 -15.94 15.39 -30.93
CA ILE A 273 -14.89 14.79 -31.76
C ILE A 273 -13.80 15.83 -31.92
N GLU A 274 -12.55 15.37 -31.80
CA GLU A 274 -11.38 16.23 -31.94
C GLU A 274 -11.17 16.76 -33.39
N ALA A 275 -10.33 17.81 -33.50
CA ALA A 275 -10.12 18.55 -34.76
C ALA A 275 -9.15 17.84 -35.72
#